data_0cf7dfb1b1d056f820764f3530fee8f9
#
_entry.id   0cf7dfb1b1d056f820764f3530fee8f9
#
_cell.length_a   1.000
_cell.length_b   1.000
_cell.length_c   1.000
_cell.angle_alpha   90.00
_cell.angle_beta   90.00
_cell.angle_gamma   90.00
#
_symmetry.space_group_name_H-M   'P 1'
#
loop_
_entity.id
_entity.type
_entity.pdbx_description
1 polymer ?
#
loop_
_entity_poly.entity_id
_entity_poly.type
_entity_poly.pdbx_seq_one_letter_code
_entity_poly.pdbx_strand_id
1 'polypeptide(L)'
;MPIPYAERKEDQTVAKWHYEANLFPKYVPITDWEKIDLEKMHPDVIFIHNPYDNCNALTSVGSEYYSGELKNYTDKLVYVPYFVSHDIKPGDEDIEEYMAHLVTTKGVLNSDLVVVQSEDLRQVYINVLIRHTNQKDQRYWEQHIVGLGSPKYDKLLATKKEEIDIPQEWLKIIRKPDKSWKKIILYNTGLQSMIDWKEKMVDKIDEIIQTFKAHKDEIALIWRPHPLVAAFTYGLAPELNDRYQAIVNTYKQEGWGIYDDTSNFYRALVLSDAFFGDHSSIIFLYKTTGKPIFFNSPIINEAITKGD
;
A
#
# COMPACT_ATOMS: atom_id res chain seq x y z
N MET A 1 -17.11 6.66 -6.36
CA MET A 1 -16.83 8.11 -6.38
C MET A 1 -15.41 8.34 -5.88
N PRO A 2 -14.47 8.82 -6.71
CA PRO A 2 -13.18 9.29 -6.24
C PRO A 2 -13.38 10.58 -5.43
N ILE A 3 -12.64 10.70 -4.34
CA ILE A 3 -12.69 11.88 -3.44
C ILE A 3 -11.33 12.57 -3.51
N PRO A 4 -11.29 13.93 -3.59
CA PRO A 4 -10.04 14.68 -3.44
C PRO A 4 -9.41 14.44 -2.08
N TYR A 5 -8.08 14.36 -2.05
CA TYR A 5 -7.34 14.28 -0.80
C TYR A 5 -6.23 15.31 -0.74
N ALA A 6 -5.97 15.80 0.46
CA ALA A 6 -4.89 16.74 0.75
C ALA A 6 -3.62 15.98 1.13
N GLU A 7 -2.50 16.37 0.55
CA GLU A 7 -1.17 16.07 1.06
C GLU A 7 -0.81 17.12 2.11
N ARG A 8 -0.24 16.71 3.25
CA ARG A 8 0.02 17.59 4.40
C ARG A 8 1.50 17.76 4.65
N LYS A 9 1.89 18.94 5.14
CA LYS A 9 3.20 19.25 5.68
C LYS A 9 3.31 18.83 7.15
N GLU A 10 4.51 18.94 7.71
CA GLU A 10 4.78 18.64 9.12
C GLU A 10 3.90 19.48 10.09
N ASP A 11 3.64 20.74 9.76
CA ASP A 11 2.76 21.64 10.52
C ASP A 11 1.26 21.36 10.29
N GLN A 12 0.91 20.27 9.62
CA GLN A 12 -0.43 19.85 9.25
C GLN A 12 -1.17 20.79 8.27
N THR A 13 -0.50 21.80 7.72
CA THR A 13 -1.06 22.60 6.63
C THR A 13 -1.12 21.80 5.33
N VAL A 14 -2.04 22.15 4.44
CA VAL A 14 -2.18 21.48 3.13
C VAL A 14 -1.02 21.91 2.23
N ALA A 15 -0.22 20.95 1.79
CA ALA A 15 0.82 21.16 0.78
C ALA A 15 0.22 21.18 -0.62
N LYS A 16 -0.69 20.22 -0.90
CA LYS A 16 -1.28 20.07 -2.22
C LYS A 16 -2.59 19.28 -2.13
N TRP A 17 -3.52 19.59 -3.04
CA TRP A 17 -4.71 18.78 -3.29
C TRP A 17 -4.49 17.87 -4.49
N HIS A 18 -4.94 16.63 -4.37
CA HIS A 18 -4.91 15.62 -5.41
C HIS A 18 -6.33 15.18 -5.76
N TYR A 19 -6.59 14.99 -7.05
CA TYR A 19 -7.80 14.37 -7.55
C TYR A 19 -7.43 13.42 -8.70
N GLU A 20 -7.53 12.13 -8.46
CA GLU A 20 -6.95 11.09 -9.31
C GLU A 20 -8.02 10.22 -9.99
N ALA A 21 -9.17 10.80 -10.33
CA ALA A 21 -10.26 10.10 -10.99
C ALA A 21 -9.86 9.44 -12.31
N ASN A 22 -8.87 10.01 -13.00
CA ASN A 22 -8.33 9.50 -14.27
C ASN A 22 -7.47 8.23 -14.12
N LEU A 23 -7.06 7.87 -12.91
CA LEU A 23 -6.26 6.66 -12.65
C LEU A 23 -7.12 5.40 -12.54
N PHE A 24 -8.43 5.54 -12.41
CA PHE A 24 -9.33 4.38 -12.36
C PHE A 24 -9.44 3.71 -13.73
N PRO A 25 -9.58 2.35 -13.76
CA PRO A 25 -9.80 1.63 -15.00
C PRO A 25 -11.05 2.13 -15.73
N LYS A 26 -10.98 2.24 -17.06
CA LYS A 26 -12.07 2.78 -17.90
C LYS A 26 -13.41 2.03 -17.79
N TYR A 27 -13.36 0.76 -17.39
CA TYR A 27 -14.57 -0.07 -17.19
C TYR A 27 -15.25 0.17 -15.84
N VAL A 28 -14.62 0.92 -14.93
CA VAL A 28 -15.23 1.28 -13.65
C VAL A 28 -16.04 2.55 -13.82
N PRO A 29 -17.35 2.53 -13.59
CA PRO A 29 -18.16 3.74 -13.65
C PRO A 29 -17.74 4.71 -12.55
N ILE A 30 -17.29 5.89 -12.95
CA ILE A 30 -16.85 6.96 -12.04
C ILE A 30 -17.91 8.06 -12.03
N THR A 31 -18.36 8.42 -10.85
CA THR A 31 -19.17 9.61 -10.63
C THR A 31 -18.31 10.68 -9.97
N ASP A 32 -18.35 11.88 -10.52
CA ASP A 32 -17.64 13.04 -10.00
C ASP A 32 -18.21 13.42 -8.63
N TRP A 33 -17.34 13.65 -7.67
CA TRP A 33 -17.71 13.98 -6.29
C TRP A 33 -18.51 15.29 -6.21
N GLU A 34 -18.22 16.29 -7.07
CA GLU A 34 -18.94 17.57 -7.10
C GLU A 34 -20.41 17.43 -7.54
N LYS A 35 -20.78 16.32 -8.18
CA LYS A 35 -22.12 16.04 -8.66
C LYS A 35 -22.96 15.23 -7.68
N ILE A 36 -22.37 14.84 -6.55
CA ILE A 36 -23.03 13.99 -5.56
C ILE A 36 -23.40 14.81 -4.34
N ASP A 37 -24.68 14.79 -4.01
CA ASP A 37 -25.24 15.26 -2.76
C ASP A 37 -25.62 14.00 -1.96
N LEU A 38 -24.76 13.60 -1.02
CA LEU A 38 -24.93 12.39 -0.24
C LEU A 38 -26.19 12.43 0.65
N GLU A 39 -26.54 13.64 1.14
CA GLU A 39 -27.75 13.82 1.95
C GLU A 39 -29.01 13.54 1.15
N LYS A 40 -29.10 14.05 -0.08
CA LYS A 40 -30.24 13.77 -0.97
C LYS A 40 -30.25 12.37 -1.55
N MET A 41 -29.04 11.80 -1.83
CA MET A 41 -28.90 10.50 -2.42
C MET A 41 -29.26 9.42 -1.43
N HIS A 42 -28.82 9.53 -0.20
CA HIS A 42 -28.96 8.57 0.90
C HIS A 42 -28.77 7.10 0.43
N PRO A 43 -27.57 6.72 -0.04
CA PRO A 43 -27.33 5.38 -0.54
C PRO A 43 -27.53 4.35 0.59
N ASP A 44 -28.11 3.20 0.29
CA ASP A 44 -28.33 2.13 1.28
C ASP A 44 -27.00 1.69 1.93
N VAL A 45 -25.90 1.69 1.17
CA VAL A 45 -24.57 1.27 1.65
C VAL A 45 -23.47 2.18 1.10
N ILE A 46 -22.59 2.63 1.98
CA ILE A 46 -21.31 3.26 1.61
C ILE A 46 -20.17 2.33 1.97
N PHE A 47 -19.30 2.02 1.00
CA PHE A 47 -18.06 1.30 1.23
C PHE A 47 -16.90 2.27 1.35
N ILE A 48 -16.12 2.15 2.42
CA ILE A 48 -14.86 2.88 2.61
C ILE A 48 -13.69 1.90 2.70
N HIS A 49 -12.51 2.35 2.30
CA HIS A 49 -11.27 1.56 2.40
C HIS A 49 -10.13 2.32 3.09
N ASN A 50 -10.31 3.61 3.37
CA ASN A 50 -9.42 4.40 4.20
C ASN A 50 -10.05 4.61 5.58
N PRO A 51 -9.41 4.09 6.67
CA PRO A 51 -10.01 4.14 8.00
C PRO A 51 -9.54 5.32 8.85
N TYR A 52 -8.62 6.15 8.34
CA TYR A 52 -7.84 7.05 9.20
C TYR A 52 -8.53 8.37 9.52
N ASP A 53 -9.50 8.80 8.70
CA ASP A 53 -10.12 10.13 8.85
C ASP A 53 -9.04 11.23 8.95
N ASN A 54 -8.91 11.88 10.11
CA ASN A 54 -7.90 12.90 10.39
C ASN A 54 -6.64 12.34 11.12
N CYS A 55 -6.51 11.03 11.26
CA CYS A 55 -5.40 10.42 12.02
C CYS A 55 -4.16 10.13 11.15
N ASN A 56 -4.21 10.32 9.84
CA ASN A 56 -3.04 10.17 8.97
C ASN A 56 -2.30 11.51 8.85
N ALA A 57 -1.03 11.52 9.25
CA ALA A 57 -0.19 12.73 9.24
C ALA A 57 0.18 13.23 7.83
N LEU A 58 0.16 12.34 6.82
CA LEU A 58 0.63 12.64 5.46
C LEU A 58 -0.50 13.06 4.53
N THR A 59 -1.67 12.45 4.68
CA THR A 59 -2.79 12.68 3.76
C THR A 59 -4.13 12.65 4.50
N SER A 60 -5.09 13.44 4.03
CA SER A 60 -6.47 13.38 4.53
C SER A 60 -7.46 13.79 3.46
N VAL A 61 -8.65 13.22 3.49
CA VAL A 61 -9.81 13.72 2.73
C VAL A 61 -10.43 14.91 3.44
N GLY A 62 -11.39 15.59 2.81
CA GLY A 62 -12.22 16.61 3.48
C GLY A 62 -13.01 16.01 4.65
N SER A 63 -13.25 16.80 5.69
CA SER A 63 -13.93 16.33 6.91
C SER A 63 -15.34 15.80 6.65
N GLU A 64 -16.01 16.27 5.61
CA GLU A 64 -17.32 15.82 5.13
C GLU A 64 -17.31 14.34 4.67
N TYR A 65 -16.12 13.78 4.39
CA TYR A 65 -15.91 12.38 4.00
C TYR A 65 -15.32 11.52 5.12
N TYR A 66 -15.23 12.04 6.35
CA TYR A 66 -14.82 11.21 7.48
C TYR A 66 -15.89 10.16 7.80
N SER A 67 -15.46 9.03 8.29
CA SER A 67 -16.34 7.88 8.54
C SER A 67 -17.53 8.20 9.44
N GLY A 68 -17.33 9.07 10.43
CA GLY A 68 -18.41 9.54 11.31
C GLY A 68 -19.47 10.37 10.58
N GLU A 69 -19.03 11.21 9.61
CA GLU A 69 -19.95 12.03 8.80
C GLU A 69 -20.66 11.17 7.75
N LEU A 70 -19.92 10.30 7.05
CA LEU A 70 -20.51 9.40 6.05
C LEU A 70 -21.63 8.52 6.60
N LYS A 71 -21.52 8.12 7.87
CA LYS A 71 -22.53 7.34 8.56
C LYS A 71 -23.88 8.04 8.65
N ASN A 72 -23.92 9.37 8.61
CA ASN A 72 -25.18 10.13 8.62
C ASN A 72 -25.94 10.07 7.28
N TYR A 73 -25.27 9.65 6.20
CA TYR A 73 -25.82 9.65 4.83
C TYR A 73 -26.09 8.25 4.28
N THR A 74 -26.05 7.21 5.11
CA THR A 74 -26.25 5.83 4.65
C THR A 74 -26.86 4.96 5.75
N ASP A 75 -27.61 3.92 5.34
CA ASP A 75 -28.14 2.93 6.28
C ASP A 75 -27.01 2.04 6.81
N LYS A 76 -25.96 1.79 5.99
CA LYS A 76 -24.80 0.98 6.39
C LYS A 76 -23.49 1.55 5.87
N LEU A 77 -22.56 1.75 6.78
CA LEU A 77 -21.17 2.03 6.45
C LEU A 77 -20.34 0.74 6.54
N VAL A 78 -19.67 0.36 5.46
CA VAL A 78 -18.87 -0.86 5.40
C VAL A 78 -17.40 -0.51 5.16
N TYR A 79 -16.53 -0.96 6.05
CA TYR A 79 -15.09 -0.81 5.86
C TYR A 79 -14.46 -2.08 5.29
N VAL A 80 -13.75 -1.93 4.18
CA VAL A 80 -12.93 -2.98 3.56
C VAL A 80 -11.50 -2.48 3.46
N PRO A 81 -10.53 -3.03 4.22
CA PRO A 81 -9.16 -2.54 4.24
C PRO A 81 -8.52 -2.49 2.84
N TYR A 82 -7.84 -1.39 2.54
CA TYR A 82 -7.07 -1.26 1.30
C TYR A 82 -5.73 -2.00 1.34
N PHE A 83 -5.31 -2.48 2.49
CA PHE A 83 -4.10 -3.27 2.69
C PHE A 83 -4.42 -4.73 3.01
N VAL A 84 -3.41 -5.58 2.95
CA VAL A 84 -3.43 -6.95 3.45
C VAL A 84 -2.35 -7.11 4.51
N SER A 85 -2.60 -7.96 5.50
CA SER A 85 -1.67 -8.29 6.57
C SER A 85 -0.98 -9.63 6.32
N HIS A 86 0.08 -9.90 7.07
CA HIS A 86 0.63 -11.25 7.17
C HIS A 86 -0.37 -12.22 7.82
N ASP A 87 -0.05 -13.52 7.76
CA ASP A 87 -0.84 -14.53 8.46
C ASP A 87 -0.62 -14.38 9.96
N ILE A 88 -1.58 -13.77 10.64
CA ILE A 88 -1.59 -13.54 12.08
C ILE A 88 -2.41 -14.64 12.72
N LYS A 89 -1.87 -15.24 13.79
CA LYS A 89 -2.64 -16.15 14.65
C LYS A 89 -3.23 -15.39 15.81
N PRO A 90 -4.53 -15.58 16.13
CA PRO A 90 -5.13 -14.96 17.29
C PRO A 90 -4.51 -15.54 18.58
N GLY A 91 -4.43 -14.70 19.63
CA GLY A 91 -3.88 -15.07 20.94
C GLY A 91 -2.38 -14.74 21.10
N ASP A 92 -1.70 -14.20 20.11
CA ASP A 92 -0.39 -13.60 20.25
C ASP A 92 -0.58 -12.13 20.68
N GLU A 93 -0.38 -11.87 21.97
CA GLU A 93 -0.67 -10.57 22.57
C GLU A 93 0.22 -9.45 22.02
N ASP A 94 1.49 -9.73 21.71
CA ASP A 94 2.42 -8.74 21.17
C ASP A 94 2.00 -8.32 19.75
N ILE A 95 1.57 -9.28 18.94
CA ILE A 95 1.06 -9.01 17.59
C ILE A 95 -0.29 -8.28 17.65
N GLU A 96 -1.20 -8.69 18.54
CA GLU A 96 -2.48 -8.01 18.72
C GLU A 96 -2.28 -6.57 19.18
N GLU A 97 -1.35 -6.30 20.10
CA GLU A 97 -1.00 -4.95 20.54
C GLU A 97 -0.39 -4.13 19.39
N TYR A 98 0.52 -4.72 18.61
CA TYR A 98 1.05 -4.08 17.41
C TYR A 98 -0.07 -3.71 16.41
N MET A 99 -1.10 -4.55 16.27
CA MET A 99 -2.22 -4.28 15.38
C MET A 99 -3.20 -3.22 15.89
N ALA A 100 -3.13 -2.85 17.17
CA ALA A 100 -4.09 -1.93 17.79
C ALA A 100 -4.22 -0.60 17.03
N HIS A 101 -3.11 -0.04 16.54
CA HIS A 101 -3.10 1.22 15.79
C HIS A 101 -3.87 1.17 14.45
N LEU A 102 -4.06 -0.02 13.86
CA LEU A 102 -4.86 -0.22 12.65
C LEU A 102 -6.32 -0.55 12.99
N VAL A 103 -6.51 -1.35 14.04
CA VAL A 103 -7.81 -1.90 14.42
C VAL A 103 -8.68 -0.87 15.15
N THR A 104 -8.08 0.08 15.89
CA THR A 104 -8.81 1.11 16.65
C THR A 104 -9.00 2.42 15.88
N THR A 105 -8.82 2.38 14.55
CA THR A 105 -9.04 3.57 13.70
C THR A 105 -10.52 3.96 13.64
N LYS A 106 -10.78 5.23 13.37
CA LYS A 106 -12.14 5.77 13.31
C LYS A 106 -13.01 5.06 12.27
N GLY A 107 -12.45 4.74 11.10
CA GLY A 107 -13.18 4.01 10.06
C GLY A 107 -13.63 2.63 10.51
N VAL A 108 -12.82 1.91 11.32
CA VAL A 108 -13.23 0.63 11.94
C VAL A 108 -14.32 0.84 12.95
N LEU A 109 -14.14 1.81 13.88
CA LEU A 109 -15.07 2.02 14.99
C LEU A 109 -16.43 2.57 14.55
N ASN A 110 -16.49 3.35 13.49
CA ASN A 110 -17.72 3.95 12.97
C ASN A 110 -18.47 3.04 11.99
N SER A 111 -17.80 2.02 11.42
CA SER A 111 -18.45 1.13 10.44
C SER A 111 -19.44 0.17 11.09
N ASP A 112 -20.54 -0.09 10.40
CA ASP A 112 -21.55 -1.08 10.80
C ASP A 112 -21.10 -2.50 10.45
N LEU A 113 -20.17 -2.61 9.47
CA LEU A 113 -19.55 -3.88 9.11
C LEU A 113 -18.09 -3.65 8.69
N VAL A 114 -17.20 -4.49 9.20
CA VAL A 114 -15.78 -4.51 8.83
C VAL A 114 -15.46 -5.85 8.19
N VAL A 115 -15.00 -5.82 6.93
CA VAL A 115 -14.64 -7.04 6.18
C VAL A 115 -13.13 -7.19 6.19
N VAL A 116 -12.63 -8.26 6.82
CA VAL A 116 -11.19 -8.55 6.89
C VAL A 116 -10.81 -9.78 6.07
N GLN A 117 -9.52 -9.95 5.83
CA GLN A 117 -8.99 -10.93 4.86
C GLN A 117 -9.11 -12.40 5.28
N SER A 118 -9.32 -12.70 6.56
CA SER A 118 -9.37 -14.09 7.05
C SER A 118 -10.12 -14.18 8.39
N GLU A 119 -10.51 -15.39 8.78
CA GLU A 119 -11.11 -15.66 10.07
C GLU A 119 -10.11 -15.45 11.22
N ASP A 120 -8.84 -15.82 11.05
CA ASP A 120 -7.79 -15.54 12.05
C ASP A 120 -7.68 -14.03 12.30
N LEU A 121 -7.61 -13.22 11.23
CA LEU A 121 -7.56 -11.76 11.37
C LEU A 121 -8.85 -11.18 11.96
N ARG A 122 -10.01 -11.75 11.65
CA ARG A 122 -11.29 -11.41 12.30
C ARG A 122 -11.17 -11.54 13.81
N GLN A 123 -10.68 -12.67 14.28
CA GLN A 123 -10.52 -12.91 15.72
C GLN A 123 -9.54 -11.93 16.37
N VAL A 124 -8.42 -11.61 15.69
CA VAL A 124 -7.47 -10.58 16.14
C VAL A 124 -8.18 -9.22 16.29
N TYR A 125 -8.97 -8.80 15.29
CA TYR A 125 -9.73 -7.55 15.38
C TYR A 125 -10.67 -7.54 16.59
N ILE A 126 -11.40 -8.63 16.81
CA ILE A 126 -12.34 -8.78 17.95
C ILE A 126 -11.57 -8.66 19.28
N ASN A 127 -10.47 -9.40 19.45
CA ASN A 127 -9.66 -9.38 20.67
C ASN A 127 -9.13 -7.97 20.97
N VAL A 128 -8.58 -7.30 19.96
CA VAL A 128 -8.05 -5.93 20.09
C VAL A 128 -9.17 -4.96 20.45
N LEU A 129 -10.31 -5.01 19.78
CA LEU A 129 -11.42 -4.10 20.04
C LEU A 129 -12.03 -4.29 21.44
N ILE A 130 -12.15 -5.52 21.92
CA ILE A 130 -12.56 -5.80 23.30
C ILE A 130 -11.54 -5.20 24.30
N ARG A 131 -10.25 -5.30 24.00
CA ARG A 131 -9.18 -4.81 24.89
C ARG A 131 -9.14 -3.28 24.93
N HIS A 132 -9.20 -2.63 23.76
CA HIS A 132 -8.88 -1.20 23.61
C HIS A 132 -10.10 -0.27 23.52
N THR A 133 -11.34 -0.79 23.48
CA THR A 133 -12.55 0.04 23.45
C THR A 133 -13.40 -0.12 24.70
N ASN A 134 -14.41 0.71 24.85
CA ASN A 134 -15.40 0.58 25.94
C ASN A 134 -16.45 -0.52 25.65
N GLN A 135 -16.58 -0.97 24.40
CA GLN A 135 -17.47 -2.06 24.05
C GLN A 135 -16.79 -3.40 24.33
N LYS A 136 -17.25 -4.07 25.39
CA LYS A 136 -16.67 -5.33 25.89
C LYS A 136 -17.46 -6.57 25.49
N ASP A 137 -18.62 -6.41 24.86
CA ASP A 137 -19.42 -7.54 24.41
C ASP A 137 -18.82 -8.15 23.13
N GLN A 138 -18.32 -9.37 23.26
CA GLN A 138 -17.75 -10.12 22.16
C GLN A 138 -18.76 -10.34 21.03
N ARG A 139 -20.03 -10.63 21.35
CA ARG A 139 -21.11 -10.87 20.37
C ARG A 139 -21.37 -9.65 19.50
N TYR A 140 -21.23 -8.46 20.09
CA TYR A 140 -21.32 -7.22 19.33
C TYR A 140 -20.28 -7.21 18.22
N TRP A 141 -19.02 -7.45 18.55
CA TRP A 141 -17.93 -7.44 17.55
C TRP A 141 -18.02 -8.60 16.56
N GLU A 142 -18.47 -9.78 17.00
CA GLU A 142 -18.71 -10.94 16.11
C GLU A 142 -19.72 -10.65 15.00
N GLN A 143 -20.67 -9.76 15.24
CA GLN A 143 -21.67 -9.32 14.26
C GLN A 143 -21.15 -8.19 13.34
N HIS A 144 -20.15 -7.42 13.80
CA HIS A 144 -19.60 -6.27 13.07
C HIS A 144 -18.34 -6.61 12.27
N ILE A 145 -17.62 -7.67 12.64
CA ILE A 145 -16.38 -8.05 11.95
C ILE A 145 -16.59 -9.40 11.26
N VAL A 146 -16.27 -9.46 9.95
CA VAL A 146 -16.40 -10.69 9.15
C VAL A 146 -15.11 -10.99 8.39
N GLY A 147 -14.72 -12.27 8.32
CA GLY A 147 -13.53 -12.74 7.62
C GLY A 147 -13.90 -13.31 6.24
N LEU A 148 -14.07 -12.45 5.23
CA LEU A 148 -14.57 -12.88 3.91
C LEU A 148 -13.50 -12.91 2.81
N GLY A 149 -12.24 -12.65 3.14
CA GLY A 149 -11.18 -12.53 2.13
C GLY A 149 -10.83 -11.09 1.81
N SER A 150 -9.97 -10.91 0.81
CA SER A 150 -9.59 -9.58 0.32
C SER A 150 -9.65 -9.52 -1.20
N PRO A 151 -10.30 -8.50 -1.78
CA PRO A 151 -10.33 -8.29 -3.23
C PRO A 151 -8.94 -8.20 -3.87
N LYS A 152 -7.92 -7.84 -3.08
CA LYS A 152 -6.52 -7.80 -3.55
C LYS A 152 -5.97 -9.18 -3.88
N TYR A 153 -6.25 -10.17 -3.04
CA TYR A 153 -5.86 -11.56 -3.32
C TYR A 153 -6.61 -12.10 -4.53
N ASP A 154 -7.93 -11.88 -4.59
CA ASP A 154 -8.76 -12.33 -5.70
C ASP A 154 -8.26 -11.77 -7.03
N LYS A 155 -7.97 -10.46 -7.06
CA LYS A 155 -7.43 -9.81 -8.26
C LYS A 155 -6.06 -10.38 -8.65
N LEU A 156 -5.15 -10.61 -7.69
CA LEU A 156 -3.83 -11.16 -7.98
C LEU A 156 -3.93 -12.57 -8.55
N LEU A 157 -4.71 -13.45 -7.91
CA LEU A 157 -4.88 -14.85 -8.31
C LEU A 157 -5.60 -14.98 -9.67
N ALA A 158 -6.51 -14.07 -9.96
CA ALA A 158 -7.20 -14.03 -11.26
C ALA A 158 -6.36 -13.42 -12.38
N THR A 159 -5.27 -12.70 -12.08
CA THR A 159 -4.45 -12.01 -13.10
C THR A 159 -3.42 -12.97 -13.68
N LYS A 160 -3.54 -13.30 -14.96
CA LYS A 160 -2.57 -14.12 -15.68
C LYS A 160 -1.53 -13.28 -16.39
N LYS A 161 -0.30 -13.79 -16.49
CA LYS A 161 0.83 -13.08 -17.13
C LYS A 161 0.53 -12.73 -18.59
N GLU A 162 -0.18 -13.60 -19.29
CA GLU A 162 -0.55 -13.47 -20.70
C GLU A 162 -1.63 -12.40 -20.94
N GLU A 163 -2.39 -12.06 -19.91
CA GLU A 163 -3.50 -11.10 -19.97
C GLU A 163 -3.09 -9.69 -19.54
N ILE A 164 -1.82 -9.53 -19.08
CA ILE A 164 -1.33 -8.24 -18.61
C ILE A 164 -1.01 -7.35 -19.80
N ASP A 165 -1.61 -6.17 -19.81
CA ASP A 165 -1.19 -5.09 -20.70
C ASP A 165 0.18 -4.54 -20.23
N ILE A 166 1.23 -4.87 -21.00
CA ILE A 166 2.61 -4.44 -20.73
C ILE A 166 2.92 -3.26 -21.64
N PRO A 167 3.25 -2.08 -21.06
CA PRO A 167 3.65 -0.92 -21.84
C PRO A 167 4.84 -1.23 -22.77
N GLN A 168 4.84 -0.65 -23.95
CA GLN A 168 5.88 -0.91 -24.95
C GLN A 168 7.28 -0.52 -24.47
N GLU A 169 7.38 0.54 -23.66
CA GLU A 169 8.62 0.96 -23.01
C GLU A 169 9.13 -0.08 -22.01
N TRP A 170 8.24 -0.78 -21.29
CA TRP A 170 8.62 -1.87 -20.39
C TRP A 170 9.15 -3.08 -21.18
N LEU A 171 8.49 -3.41 -22.32
CA LEU A 171 8.93 -4.53 -23.16
C LEU A 171 10.36 -4.36 -23.68
N LYS A 172 10.79 -3.12 -23.96
CA LYS A 172 12.17 -2.81 -24.39
C LYS A 172 13.19 -3.10 -23.28
N ILE A 173 12.79 -2.98 -22.03
CA ILE A 173 13.67 -3.16 -20.86
C ILE A 173 13.72 -4.63 -20.43
N ILE A 174 12.56 -5.31 -20.40
CA ILE A 174 12.42 -6.67 -19.86
C ILE A 174 12.78 -7.77 -20.87
N ARG A 175 13.00 -7.41 -22.14
CA ARG A 175 13.44 -8.34 -23.18
C ARG A 175 14.89 -8.13 -23.56
N LYS A 176 15.58 -9.23 -23.88
CA LYS A 176 16.89 -9.24 -24.51
C LYS A 176 16.78 -8.94 -26.02
N PRO A 177 17.89 -8.61 -26.71
CA PRO A 177 17.88 -8.39 -28.15
C PRO A 177 17.33 -9.56 -28.98
N ASP A 178 17.51 -10.80 -28.52
CA ASP A 178 16.97 -12.02 -29.11
C ASP A 178 15.47 -12.25 -28.81
N LYS A 179 14.82 -11.29 -28.16
CA LYS A 179 13.42 -11.30 -27.72
C LYS A 179 13.12 -12.28 -26.56
N SER A 180 14.10 -12.99 -26.01
CA SER A 180 13.91 -13.72 -24.75
C SER A 180 13.70 -12.79 -23.56
N TRP A 181 13.19 -13.32 -22.46
CA TRP A 181 12.95 -12.54 -21.26
C TRP A 181 14.23 -12.45 -20.43
N LYS A 182 14.52 -11.26 -19.90
CA LYS A 182 15.44 -11.11 -18.77
C LYS A 182 14.81 -11.70 -17.51
N LYS A 183 15.61 -11.94 -16.49
CA LYS A 183 15.07 -12.16 -15.14
C LYS A 183 14.55 -10.84 -14.59
N ILE A 184 13.29 -10.82 -14.16
CA ILE A 184 12.62 -9.61 -13.70
C ILE A 184 12.59 -9.61 -12.18
N ILE A 185 13.20 -8.63 -11.55
CA ILE A 185 13.21 -8.45 -10.10
C ILE A 185 12.32 -7.27 -9.74
N LEU A 186 11.34 -7.51 -8.86
CA LEU A 186 10.57 -6.44 -8.25
C LEU A 186 11.32 -5.92 -7.02
N TYR A 187 11.85 -4.70 -7.11
CA TYR A 187 12.46 -4.00 -5.99
C TYR A 187 11.43 -3.06 -5.34
N ASN A 188 11.06 -3.34 -4.09
CA ASN A 188 10.11 -2.52 -3.35
C ASN A 188 10.80 -1.81 -2.17
N THR A 189 10.67 -0.49 -2.09
CA THR A 189 11.16 0.33 -0.99
C THR A 189 9.99 0.82 -0.15
N GLY A 190 10.00 0.48 1.15
CA GLY A 190 8.94 0.76 2.10
C GLY A 190 8.98 2.17 2.67
N LEU A 191 7.82 2.69 3.08
CA LEU A 191 7.75 3.98 3.77
C LEU A 191 8.41 3.91 5.16
N GLN A 192 8.16 2.84 5.92
CA GLN A 192 8.70 2.69 7.27
C GLN A 192 10.23 2.68 7.26
N SER A 193 10.85 1.94 6.33
CA SER A 193 12.31 1.94 6.18
C SER A 193 12.87 3.33 5.86
N MET A 194 12.15 4.13 5.08
CA MET A 194 12.55 5.51 4.79
C MET A 194 12.44 6.41 6.03
N ILE A 195 11.41 6.24 6.85
CA ILE A 195 11.23 6.98 8.11
C ILE A 195 12.34 6.64 9.12
N ASP A 196 12.63 5.35 9.30
CA ASP A 196 13.53 4.86 10.33
C ASP A 196 15.00 5.10 9.99
N TRP A 197 15.38 4.99 8.71
CA TRP A 197 16.78 4.96 8.27
C TRP A 197 17.21 6.18 7.48
N LYS A 198 16.28 7.03 7.04
CA LYS A 198 16.54 8.33 6.40
C LYS A 198 17.68 8.28 5.36
N GLU A 199 18.79 9.01 5.61
CA GLU A 199 19.94 9.07 4.70
C GLU A 199 20.50 7.68 4.38
N LYS A 200 20.59 6.79 5.37
CA LYS A 200 21.08 5.42 5.15
C LYS A 200 20.19 4.65 4.17
N MET A 201 18.88 4.91 4.19
CA MET A 201 17.96 4.28 3.25
C MET A 201 18.15 4.83 1.83
N VAL A 202 18.38 6.13 1.69
CA VAL A 202 18.70 6.75 0.39
C VAL A 202 20.01 6.21 -0.18
N ASP A 203 21.06 6.07 0.65
CA ASP A 203 22.34 5.43 0.29
C ASP A 203 22.12 4.00 -0.21
N LYS A 204 21.32 3.24 0.53
CA LYS A 204 21.02 1.85 0.23
C LYS A 204 20.26 1.69 -1.09
N ILE A 205 19.31 2.56 -1.37
CA ILE A 205 18.59 2.58 -2.64
C ILE A 205 19.57 2.78 -3.81
N ASP A 206 20.47 3.76 -3.71
CA ASP A 206 21.46 4.01 -4.76
C ASP A 206 22.39 2.81 -4.95
N GLU A 207 22.96 2.27 -3.89
CA GLU A 207 23.81 1.07 -3.91
C GLU A 207 23.12 -0.11 -4.63
N ILE A 208 21.87 -0.37 -4.30
CA ILE A 208 21.10 -1.46 -4.90
C ILE A 208 20.87 -1.20 -6.39
N ILE A 209 20.49 0.02 -6.76
CA ILE A 209 20.28 0.39 -8.16
C ILE A 209 21.57 0.21 -8.96
N GLN A 210 22.72 0.66 -8.44
CA GLN A 210 24.02 0.50 -9.11
C GLN A 210 24.42 -0.98 -9.24
N THR A 211 24.14 -1.79 -8.21
CA THR A 211 24.38 -3.24 -8.23
C THR A 211 23.58 -3.92 -9.33
N PHE A 212 22.28 -3.65 -9.44
CA PHE A 212 21.45 -4.23 -10.51
C PHE A 212 21.79 -3.67 -11.89
N LYS A 213 22.20 -2.40 -11.98
CA LYS A 213 22.64 -1.78 -13.23
C LYS A 213 23.85 -2.49 -13.84
N ALA A 214 24.77 -2.99 -13.00
CA ALA A 214 25.90 -3.78 -13.48
C ALA A 214 25.48 -5.09 -14.17
N HIS A 215 24.26 -5.56 -13.94
CA HIS A 215 23.67 -6.80 -14.48
C HIS A 215 22.48 -6.55 -15.43
N LYS A 216 22.32 -5.33 -15.93
CA LYS A 216 21.16 -4.89 -16.73
C LYS A 216 20.90 -5.70 -18.00
N ASP A 217 21.89 -6.40 -18.51
CA ASP A 217 21.73 -7.21 -19.74
C ASP A 217 21.00 -8.53 -19.47
N GLU A 218 21.09 -9.06 -18.25
CA GLU A 218 20.44 -10.30 -17.82
C GLU A 218 19.24 -10.08 -16.91
N ILE A 219 19.25 -8.96 -16.14
CA ILE A 219 18.25 -8.64 -15.14
C ILE A 219 17.54 -7.34 -15.52
N ALA A 220 16.23 -7.33 -15.43
CA ALA A 220 15.42 -6.12 -15.45
C ALA A 220 14.92 -5.81 -14.03
N LEU A 221 15.22 -4.63 -13.52
CA LEU A 221 14.75 -4.18 -12.22
C LEU A 221 13.47 -3.37 -12.40
N ILE A 222 12.39 -3.78 -11.73
CA ILE A 222 11.20 -2.95 -11.54
C ILE A 222 11.30 -2.33 -10.15
N TRP A 223 11.72 -1.08 -10.07
CA TRP A 223 11.75 -0.35 -8.81
C TRP A 223 10.38 0.28 -8.54
N ARG A 224 9.72 -0.20 -7.50
CA ARG A 224 8.41 0.27 -7.08
C ARG A 224 8.49 0.77 -5.63
N PRO A 225 8.68 2.08 -5.40
CA PRO A 225 8.64 2.66 -4.07
C PRO A 225 7.20 2.69 -3.53
N HIS A 226 7.07 2.73 -2.20
CA HIS A 226 5.77 3.01 -1.57
C HIS A 226 5.29 4.40 -2.01
N PRO A 227 4.01 4.57 -2.38
CA PRO A 227 3.51 5.84 -2.92
C PRO A 227 3.75 7.06 -2.03
N LEU A 228 3.75 6.88 -0.71
CA LEU A 228 3.97 7.98 0.24
C LEU A 228 5.44 8.34 0.47
N VAL A 229 6.42 7.66 -0.12
CA VAL A 229 7.84 8.01 0.04
C VAL A 229 8.12 9.40 -0.52
N ALA A 230 7.58 9.73 -1.69
CA ALA A 230 7.74 11.05 -2.28
C ALA A 230 7.11 12.16 -1.42
N ALA A 231 5.91 11.94 -0.89
CA ALA A 231 5.25 12.88 0.01
C ALA A 231 6.01 13.03 1.33
N PHE A 232 6.55 11.92 1.87
CA PHE A 232 7.37 11.94 3.09
C PHE A 232 8.65 12.76 2.90
N THR A 233 9.41 12.50 1.84
CA THR A 233 10.67 13.23 1.59
C THR A 233 10.39 14.71 1.30
N TYR A 234 9.30 15.03 0.60
CA TYR A 234 8.94 16.41 0.31
C TYR A 234 8.45 17.17 1.55
N GLY A 235 7.59 16.57 2.36
CA GLY A 235 6.86 17.25 3.44
C GLY A 235 7.46 17.09 4.84
N LEU A 236 7.99 15.90 5.16
CA LEU A 236 8.43 15.55 6.52
C LEU A 236 9.95 15.35 6.65
N ALA A 237 10.65 15.12 5.54
CA ALA A 237 12.11 14.96 5.52
C ALA A 237 12.71 15.69 4.30
N PRO A 238 12.52 17.03 4.19
CA PRO A 238 12.93 17.78 3.02
C PRO A 238 14.45 17.74 2.75
N GLU A 239 15.27 17.50 3.78
CA GLU A 239 16.71 17.30 3.67
C GLU A 239 17.09 16.08 2.81
N LEU A 240 16.20 15.09 2.69
CA LEU A 240 16.39 13.90 1.87
C LEU A 240 15.89 14.07 0.44
N ASN A 241 15.00 15.05 0.23
CA ASN A 241 14.22 15.13 -1.00
C ASN A 241 15.08 15.28 -2.25
N ASP A 242 16.01 16.22 -2.25
CA ASP A 242 16.82 16.52 -3.45
C ASP A 242 17.66 15.31 -3.87
N ARG A 243 18.24 14.61 -2.90
CA ARG A 243 19.04 13.42 -3.13
C ARG A 243 18.18 12.25 -3.62
N TYR A 244 17.05 12.01 -2.99
CA TYR A 244 16.10 10.96 -3.40
C TYR A 244 15.60 11.21 -4.83
N GLN A 245 15.18 12.44 -5.13
CA GLN A 245 14.71 12.83 -6.47
C GLN A 245 15.83 12.72 -7.52
N ALA A 246 17.07 13.03 -7.17
CA ALA A 246 18.20 12.84 -8.09
C ALA A 246 18.37 11.37 -8.49
N ILE A 247 18.25 10.43 -7.54
CA ILE A 247 18.29 8.99 -7.80
C ILE A 247 17.12 8.58 -8.72
N VAL A 248 15.89 9.00 -8.40
CA VAL A 248 14.69 8.71 -9.20
C VAL A 248 14.86 9.22 -10.63
N ASN A 249 15.28 10.47 -10.79
CA ASN A 249 15.46 11.10 -12.10
C ASN A 249 16.53 10.40 -12.91
N THR A 250 17.69 10.08 -12.32
CA THR A 250 18.78 9.35 -12.97
C THR A 250 18.29 7.98 -13.43
N TYR A 251 17.61 7.24 -12.57
CA TYR A 251 17.08 5.91 -12.89
C TYR A 251 16.10 5.94 -14.08
N LYS A 252 15.18 6.92 -14.08
CA LYS A 252 14.23 7.13 -15.19
C LYS A 252 14.93 7.53 -16.48
N GLN A 253 15.91 8.43 -16.42
CA GLN A 253 16.63 8.92 -17.61
C GLN A 253 17.53 7.87 -18.26
N GLU A 254 18.19 7.05 -17.46
CA GLU A 254 19.06 5.97 -17.95
C GLU A 254 18.28 4.84 -18.64
N GLY A 255 17.03 4.61 -18.30
CA GLY A 255 16.10 3.74 -19.02
C GLY A 255 16.48 2.27 -19.10
N TRP A 256 17.40 1.78 -18.26
CA TRP A 256 17.76 0.36 -18.20
C TRP A 256 16.85 -0.47 -17.30
N GLY A 257 16.12 0.18 -16.40
CA GLY A 257 15.15 -0.40 -15.48
C GLY A 257 13.82 0.35 -15.54
N ILE A 258 12.85 -0.12 -14.78
CA ILE A 258 11.48 0.39 -14.77
C ILE A 258 11.19 1.03 -13.42
N TYR A 259 10.89 2.33 -13.40
CA TYR A 259 10.33 3.00 -12.23
C TYR A 259 8.83 2.91 -12.30
N ASP A 260 8.23 2.10 -11.40
CA ASP A 260 6.79 1.84 -11.40
C ASP A 260 6.09 2.61 -10.28
N ASP A 261 5.60 3.80 -10.62
CA ASP A 261 4.74 4.65 -9.78
C ASP A 261 3.26 4.56 -10.15
N THR A 262 2.88 3.56 -10.95
CA THR A 262 1.50 3.37 -11.39
C THR A 262 0.60 2.83 -10.27
N SER A 263 -0.71 3.06 -10.37
CA SER A 263 -1.69 2.49 -9.46
C SER A 263 -1.85 0.96 -9.61
N ASN A 264 -1.43 0.39 -10.74
CA ASN A 264 -1.54 -1.04 -11.04
C ASN A 264 -0.31 -1.83 -10.58
N PHE A 265 -0.22 -2.11 -9.29
CA PHE A 265 0.87 -2.94 -8.75
C PHE A 265 0.80 -4.42 -9.16
N TYR A 266 -0.35 -4.95 -9.57
CA TYR A 266 -0.49 -6.35 -10.01
C TYR A 266 0.41 -6.66 -11.20
N ARG A 267 0.61 -5.71 -12.12
CA ARG A 267 1.53 -5.85 -13.24
C ARG A 267 2.94 -6.23 -12.77
N ALA A 268 3.49 -5.49 -11.84
CA ALA A 268 4.82 -5.73 -11.31
C ALA A 268 4.91 -7.08 -10.57
N LEU A 269 3.90 -7.43 -9.75
CA LEU A 269 3.87 -8.69 -9.00
C LEU A 269 3.82 -9.90 -9.93
N VAL A 270 2.98 -9.85 -10.97
CA VAL A 270 2.79 -10.98 -11.87
C VAL A 270 3.96 -11.14 -12.84
N LEU A 271 4.52 -10.03 -13.35
CA LEU A 271 5.65 -10.06 -14.30
C LEU A 271 6.96 -10.49 -13.66
N SER A 272 7.22 -10.10 -12.40
CA SER A 272 8.51 -10.37 -11.76
C SER A 272 8.71 -11.86 -11.47
N ASP A 273 9.97 -12.30 -11.53
CA ASP A 273 10.42 -13.65 -11.20
C ASP A 273 10.78 -13.80 -9.71
N ALA A 274 11.18 -12.69 -9.07
CA ALA A 274 11.47 -12.62 -7.64
C ALA A 274 11.16 -11.23 -7.07
N PHE A 275 10.91 -11.19 -5.78
CA PHE A 275 10.81 -9.96 -4.99
C PHE A 275 12.11 -9.71 -4.23
N PHE A 276 12.52 -8.45 -4.19
CA PHE A 276 13.62 -7.96 -3.37
C PHE A 276 13.19 -6.65 -2.71
N GLY A 277 13.37 -6.49 -1.41
CA GLY A 277 13.02 -5.22 -0.78
C GLY A 277 12.60 -5.29 0.68
N ASP A 278 11.93 -4.23 1.12
CA ASP A 278 11.56 -4.01 2.50
C ASP A 278 10.26 -4.73 2.89
N HIS A 279 10.03 -4.84 4.18
CA HIS A 279 8.75 -5.28 4.73
C HIS A 279 7.64 -4.30 4.34
N SER A 280 6.63 -4.80 3.64
CA SER A 280 5.45 -4.04 3.22
C SER A 280 4.26 -4.98 2.96
N SER A 281 3.05 -4.43 2.88
CA SER A 281 1.86 -5.22 2.57
C SER A 281 1.93 -5.93 1.19
N ILE A 282 2.77 -5.45 0.28
CA ILE A 282 3.01 -6.08 -1.03
C ILE A 282 3.65 -7.46 -0.90
N ILE A 283 4.51 -7.68 0.12
CA ILE A 283 5.13 -9.00 0.37
C ILE A 283 4.07 -10.07 0.61
N PHE A 284 3.01 -9.76 1.35
CA PHE A 284 1.97 -10.73 1.67
C PHE A 284 1.19 -11.15 0.42
N LEU A 285 0.96 -10.20 -0.49
CA LEU A 285 0.44 -10.50 -1.82
C LEU A 285 1.45 -11.31 -2.63
N TYR A 286 2.73 -10.94 -2.61
CA TYR A 286 3.75 -11.63 -3.38
C TYR A 286 3.95 -13.09 -2.95
N LYS A 287 3.84 -13.40 -1.65
CA LYS A 287 3.89 -14.77 -1.12
C LYS A 287 2.90 -15.71 -1.82
N THR A 288 1.71 -15.22 -2.18
CA THR A 288 0.71 -16.06 -2.86
C THR A 288 1.11 -16.48 -4.28
N THR A 289 2.11 -15.82 -4.87
CA THR A 289 2.66 -16.20 -6.18
C THR A 289 3.57 -17.44 -6.13
N GLY A 290 4.02 -17.85 -4.94
CA GLY A 290 5.00 -18.91 -4.76
C GLY A 290 6.42 -18.60 -5.25
N LYS A 291 6.69 -17.37 -5.67
CA LYS A 291 7.98 -16.93 -6.20
C LYS A 291 8.95 -16.55 -5.08
N PRO A 292 10.29 -16.59 -5.31
CA PRO A 292 11.29 -16.22 -4.31
C PRO A 292 11.13 -14.80 -3.77
N ILE A 293 11.36 -14.64 -2.46
CA ILE A 293 11.36 -13.36 -1.76
C ILE A 293 12.69 -13.19 -1.03
N PHE A 294 13.35 -12.07 -1.29
CA PHE A 294 14.58 -11.67 -0.63
C PHE A 294 14.33 -10.37 0.14
N PHE A 295 14.58 -10.40 1.43
CA PHE A 295 14.46 -9.22 2.27
C PHE A 295 15.71 -8.37 2.23
N ASN A 296 15.55 -7.09 2.12
CA ASN A 296 16.57 -6.09 2.26
C ASN A 296 16.25 -5.21 3.47
N SER A 297 16.37 -5.78 4.67
CA SER A 297 16.22 -5.00 5.89
C SER A 297 17.58 -4.50 6.36
N PRO A 298 17.76 -3.19 6.59
CA PRO A 298 18.98 -2.66 7.21
C PRO A 298 19.30 -3.31 8.56
N ILE A 299 18.29 -3.70 9.33
CA ILE A 299 18.43 -4.39 10.62
C ILE A 299 19.11 -5.76 10.44
N ILE A 300 18.70 -6.55 9.47
CA ILE A 300 19.28 -7.88 9.20
C ILE A 300 20.76 -7.74 8.80
N ASN A 301 21.09 -6.73 8.00
CA ASN A 301 22.48 -6.50 7.60
C ASN A 301 23.38 -6.12 8.78
N GLU A 302 22.88 -5.35 9.74
CA GLU A 302 23.64 -5.04 10.96
C GLU A 302 23.84 -6.27 11.87
N ALA A 303 22.87 -7.16 11.99
CA ALA A 303 23.00 -8.40 12.73
C ALA A 303 24.03 -9.36 12.09
N ILE A 304 23.98 -9.52 10.76
CA ILE A 304 24.94 -10.34 10.00
C ILE A 304 26.36 -9.78 10.10
N THR A 305 26.52 -8.45 10.08
CA THR A 305 27.84 -7.81 10.17
C THR A 305 28.42 -7.81 11.60
N LYS A 306 27.58 -7.96 12.63
CA LYS A 306 28.04 -8.03 14.03
C LYS A 306 28.34 -9.46 14.51
N GLY A 307 28.07 -10.49 13.69
CA GLY A 307 28.46 -11.87 13.97
C GLY A 307 27.72 -12.51 15.15
N ASP A 308 26.48 -12.08 15.43
CA ASP A 308 25.59 -12.68 16.43
C ASP A 308 24.70 -13.78 15.83
#